data_b4b628c6ea5533fa422ee8fe424d8a59
#
_entry.id   b4b628c6ea5533fa422ee8fe424d8a59
#
_cell.length_a   1.000
_cell.length_b   1.000
_cell.length_c   1.000
_cell.angle_alpha   90.00
_cell.angle_beta   90.00
_cell.angle_gamma   90.00
#
_symmetry.space_group_name_H-M   'P 1'
#
loop_
_entity.id
_entity.type
_entity.pdbx_description
1 polymer ?
#
loop_
_entity_poly.entity_id
_entity_poly.type
_entity_poly.pdbx_seq_one_letter_code
_entity_poly.pdbx_strand_id
1 'polypeptide(L)'
;TQHIGAYQINNKGKKITFIDTPGHAAFSNMRARGAKTTDIIILVVAADDGLKPQTIESISHAKAANVPIIVAINKIDLPTADPDKVRNDLLSQEIIVEKLSGNVLDVEISALKKQNLDKLEEAIHLQADILNLKANSKRTARGVIIESKLEKGRGSVATVLVQKGTLRVSDIFVSGSEWGK
;
A
#
# COMPACT_ATOMS: atom_id res chain seq x y z
N THR A 1 10.92 7.08 7.72
CA THR A 1 10.76 5.65 8.06
C THR A 1 11.83 4.86 7.32
N GLN A 2 12.65 4.08 8.04
CA GLN A 2 13.71 3.24 7.43
C GLN A 2 13.31 1.75 7.38
N HIS A 3 12.15 1.43 7.91
CA HIS A 3 11.59 0.08 8.00
C HIS A 3 10.21 0.02 7.36
N ILE A 4 9.79 -1.15 6.91
CA ILE A 4 8.42 -1.37 6.47
C ILE A 4 7.53 -1.42 7.71
N GLY A 5 6.58 -0.49 7.80
CA GLY A 5 5.54 -0.49 8.83
C GLY A 5 4.31 -1.25 8.36
N ALA A 6 3.74 -2.09 9.22
CA ALA A 6 2.43 -2.69 8.95
C ALA A 6 1.50 -2.41 10.12
N TYR A 7 0.30 -1.92 9.82
CA TYR A 7 -0.73 -1.67 10.83
C TYR A 7 -2.12 -1.95 10.25
N GLN A 8 -3.02 -2.38 11.10
CA GLN A 8 -4.38 -2.72 10.72
C GLN A 8 -5.36 -1.74 11.34
N ILE A 9 -6.26 -1.21 10.52
CA ILE A 9 -7.41 -0.44 10.98
C ILE A 9 -8.70 -1.24 10.79
N ASN A 10 -9.69 -0.95 11.63
CA ASN A 10 -11.03 -1.49 11.48
C ASN A 10 -12.00 -0.32 11.30
N ASN A 11 -12.56 -0.19 10.11
CA ASN A 11 -13.57 0.81 9.85
C ASN A 11 -14.86 0.15 9.36
N LYS A 12 -15.99 0.49 10.01
CA LYS A 12 -17.32 -0.04 9.68
C LYS A 12 -17.38 -1.57 9.57
N GLY A 13 -16.56 -2.27 10.37
CA GLY A 13 -16.49 -3.74 10.37
C GLY A 13 -15.60 -4.35 9.28
N LYS A 14 -15.05 -3.55 8.39
CA LYS A 14 -14.05 -3.98 7.39
C LYS A 14 -12.65 -3.71 7.93
N LYS A 15 -11.76 -4.70 7.83
CA LYS A 15 -10.36 -4.58 8.25
C LYS A 15 -9.50 -4.27 7.04
N ILE A 16 -8.68 -3.22 7.16
CA ILE A 16 -7.70 -2.84 6.15
C ILE A 16 -6.32 -2.89 6.81
N THR A 17 -5.38 -3.61 6.19
CA THR A 17 -3.99 -3.64 6.63
C THR A 17 -3.19 -2.74 5.71
N PHE A 18 -2.63 -1.67 6.27
CA PHE A 18 -1.72 -0.77 5.58
C PHE A 18 -0.29 -1.25 5.74
N ILE A 19 0.46 -1.22 4.65
CA ILE A 19 1.89 -1.45 4.62
C ILE A 19 2.54 -0.14 4.16
N ASP A 20 3.22 0.52 5.08
CA ASP A 20 3.96 1.74 4.80
C ASP A 20 5.39 1.40 4.34
N THR A 21 5.78 1.93 3.19
CA THR A 21 7.12 1.73 2.63
C THR A 21 7.88 3.05 2.58
N PRO A 22 9.19 3.05 2.89
CA PRO A 22 9.99 4.26 2.82
C PRO A 22 10.03 4.85 1.41
N GLY A 23 9.84 6.17 1.28
CA GLY A 23 9.85 6.87 -0.01
C GLY A 23 11.25 7.12 -0.59
N HIS A 24 12.34 6.91 0.16
CA HIS A 24 13.70 7.23 -0.27
C HIS A 24 14.21 6.28 -1.38
N ALA A 25 14.98 6.78 -2.34
CA ALA A 25 15.51 5.99 -3.47
C ALA A 25 16.26 4.73 -3.02
N ALA A 26 16.99 4.79 -1.89
CA ALA A 26 17.72 3.66 -1.32
C ALA A 26 16.85 2.43 -0.98
N PHE A 27 15.52 2.59 -0.89
CA PHE A 27 14.58 1.53 -0.46
C PHE A 27 13.71 0.97 -1.60
N SER A 28 14.21 0.98 -2.84
CA SER A 28 13.51 0.45 -4.01
C SER A 28 13.05 -0.99 -3.84
N ASN A 29 13.92 -1.86 -3.30
CA ASN A 29 13.60 -3.26 -3.03
C ASN A 29 12.45 -3.44 -2.01
N MET A 30 12.32 -2.51 -1.05
CA MET A 30 11.22 -2.54 -0.08
C MET A 30 9.90 -2.19 -0.74
N ARG A 31 9.89 -1.18 -1.64
CA ARG A 31 8.70 -0.83 -2.44
C ARG A 31 8.29 -1.97 -3.37
N ALA A 32 9.25 -2.59 -4.06
CA ALA A 32 9.00 -3.75 -4.92
C ALA A 32 8.41 -4.94 -4.14
N ARG A 33 8.91 -5.20 -2.92
CA ARG A 33 8.37 -6.23 -2.03
C ARG A 33 6.97 -5.88 -1.55
N GLY A 34 6.76 -4.63 -1.11
CA GLY A 34 5.44 -4.12 -0.72
C GLY A 34 4.42 -4.31 -1.85
N ALA A 35 4.74 -3.88 -3.07
CA ALA A 35 3.87 -4.03 -4.22
C ALA A 35 3.46 -5.48 -4.51
N LYS A 36 4.36 -6.44 -4.35
CA LYS A 36 4.08 -7.88 -4.58
C LYS A 36 3.23 -8.53 -3.48
N THR A 37 3.10 -7.90 -2.33
CA THR A 37 2.41 -8.48 -1.16
C THR A 37 1.06 -7.83 -0.88
N THR A 38 0.75 -6.73 -1.54
CA THR A 38 -0.48 -5.96 -1.36
C THR A 38 -1.50 -6.25 -2.47
N ASP A 39 -2.77 -6.03 -2.18
CA ASP A 39 -3.88 -6.16 -3.14
C ASP A 39 -4.14 -4.84 -3.88
N ILE A 40 -3.84 -3.70 -3.26
CA ILE A 40 -4.05 -2.35 -3.78
C ILE A 40 -2.85 -1.50 -3.38
N ILE A 41 -2.43 -0.60 -4.27
CA ILE A 41 -1.39 0.39 -3.99
C ILE A 41 -2.02 1.78 -3.94
N ILE A 42 -1.75 2.53 -2.88
CA ILE A 42 -2.09 3.94 -2.79
C ILE A 42 -0.85 4.75 -3.17
N LEU A 43 -0.90 5.41 -4.31
CA LEU A 43 0.16 6.29 -4.78
C LEU A 43 -0.12 7.71 -4.29
N VAL A 44 0.66 8.17 -3.31
CA VAL A 44 0.53 9.52 -2.76
C VAL A 44 1.40 10.48 -3.54
N VAL A 45 0.78 11.49 -4.14
CA VAL A 45 1.46 12.54 -4.93
C VAL A 45 1.10 13.89 -4.35
N ALA A 46 2.09 14.75 -4.14
CA ALA A 46 1.86 16.10 -3.66
C ALA A 46 1.39 17.01 -4.81
N ALA A 47 0.30 17.72 -4.62
CA ALA A 47 -0.31 18.59 -5.63
C ALA A 47 0.56 19.81 -6.00
N ASP A 48 1.47 20.20 -5.11
CA ASP A 48 2.41 21.31 -5.30
C ASP A 48 3.68 20.92 -6.05
N ASP A 49 4.09 19.64 -5.94
CA ASP A 49 5.37 19.13 -6.44
C ASP A 49 5.24 18.34 -7.76
N GLY A 50 4.11 17.65 -7.98
CA GLY A 50 3.92 16.73 -9.09
C GLY A 50 4.67 15.40 -8.94
N LEU A 51 4.94 14.72 -10.05
CA LEU A 51 5.61 13.42 -10.02
C LEU A 51 7.11 13.56 -9.76
N LYS A 52 7.58 12.89 -8.73
CA LYS A 52 9.00 12.75 -8.40
C LYS A 52 9.57 11.44 -9.01
N PRO A 53 10.91 11.32 -9.19
CA PRO A 53 11.50 10.07 -9.69
C PRO A 53 11.10 8.82 -8.90
N GLN A 54 10.97 8.93 -7.57
CA GLN A 54 10.54 7.83 -6.72
C GLN A 54 9.06 7.46 -6.95
N THR A 55 8.23 8.43 -7.35
CA THR A 55 6.83 8.18 -7.71
C THR A 55 6.75 7.38 -8.99
N ILE A 56 7.54 7.74 -10.01
CA ILE A 56 7.63 7.02 -11.29
C ILE A 56 8.13 5.59 -11.07
N GLU A 57 9.13 5.41 -10.23
CA GLU A 57 9.62 4.09 -9.84
C GLU A 57 8.53 3.25 -9.15
N SER A 58 7.75 3.86 -8.25
CA SER A 58 6.64 3.19 -7.57
C SER A 58 5.54 2.75 -8.54
N ILE A 59 5.24 3.56 -9.56
CA ILE A 59 4.33 3.20 -10.65
C ILE A 59 4.88 1.97 -11.41
N SER A 60 6.18 1.96 -11.72
CA SER A 60 6.81 0.83 -12.41
C SER A 60 6.72 -0.46 -11.59
N HIS A 61 6.93 -0.39 -10.28
CA HIS A 61 6.77 -1.55 -9.38
C HIS A 61 5.32 -2.04 -9.31
N ALA A 62 4.35 -1.14 -9.27
CA ALA A 62 2.93 -1.49 -9.27
C ALA A 62 2.52 -2.18 -10.56
N LYS A 63 2.94 -1.64 -11.72
CA LYS A 63 2.72 -2.25 -13.04
C LYS A 63 3.37 -3.62 -13.14
N ALA A 64 4.63 -3.76 -12.72
CA ALA A 64 5.33 -5.04 -12.73
C ALA A 64 4.71 -6.11 -11.81
N ALA A 65 4.08 -5.68 -10.72
CA ALA A 65 3.34 -6.56 -9.81
C ALA A 65 1.90 -6.83 -10.26
N ASN A 66 1.41 -6.14 -11.29
CA ASN A 66 0.03 -6.16 -11.76
C ASN A 66 -0.99 -5.88 -10.65
N VAL A 67 -0.69 -4.89 -9.81
CA VAL A 67 -1.53 -4.46 -8.68
C VAL A 67 -2.20 -3.14 -9.04
N PRO A 68 -3.51 -2.99 -8.84
CA PRO A 68 -4.22 -1.74 -9.12
C PRO A 68 -3.73 -0.60 -8.24
N ILE A 69 -3.72 0.60 -8.82
CA ILE A 69 -3.29 1.83 -8.17
C ILE A 69 -4.53 2.68 -7.88
N ILE A 70 -4.57 3.30 -6.70
CA ILE A 70 -5.41 4.44 -6.37
C ILE A 70 -4.49 5.63 -6.18
N VAL A 71 -4.77 6.75 -6.80
CA VAL A 71 -3.97 7.98 -6.68
C VAL A 71 -4.56 8.87 -5.60
N ALA A 72 -3.75 9.19 -4.58
CA ALA A 72 -4.09 10.19 -3.56
C ALA A 72 -3.29 11.47 -3.83
N ILE A 73 -3.95 12.48 -4.39
CA ILE A 73 -3.36 13.80 -4.65
C ILE A 73 -3.44 14.59 -3.35
N ASN A 74 -2.30 14.67 -2.64
CA ASN A 74 -2.21 15.26 -1.31
C ASN A 74 -1.80 16.74 -1.37
N LYS A 75 -1.96 17.43 -0.23
CA LYS A 75 -1.64 18.85 -0.02
C LYS A 75 -2.52 19.80 -0.83
N ILE A 76 -3.76 19.46 -1.09
CA ILE A 76 -4.70 20.34 -1.81
C ILE A 76 -5.04 21.63 -1.03
N ASP A 77 -4.63 21.70 0.23
CA ASP A 77 -4.79 22.88 1.10
C ASP A 77 -3.77 23.98 0.81
N LEU A 78 -2.75 23.72 0.01
CA LEU A 78 -1.73 24.70 -0.36
C LEU A 78 -2.24 25.61 -1.49
N PRO A 79 -1.91 26.92 -1.47
CA PRO A 79 -2.26 27.83 -2.56
C PRO A 79 -1.62 27.48 -3.91
N THR A 80 -0.52 26.74 -3.87
CA THR A 80 0.25 26.29 -5.05
C THR A 80 -0.19 24.90 -5.55
N ALA A 81 -1.25 24.34 -4.96
CA ALA A 81 -1.74 23.02 -5.35
C ALA A 81 -2.35 23.05 -6.77
N ASP A 82 -1.88 22.16 -7.63
CA ASP A 82 -2.40 21.96 -8.98
C ASP A 82 -2.68 20.48 -9.24
N PRO A 83 -3.86 19.97 -8.84
CA PRO A 83 -4.22 18.57 -9.06
C PRO A 83 -4.29 18.18 -10.54
N ASP A 84 -4.65 19.10 -11.43
CA ASP A 84 -4.80 18.80 -12.85
C ASP A 84 -3.43 18.63 -13.54
N LYS A 85 -2.42 19.37 -13.09
CA LYS A 85 -1.03 19.13 -13.49
C LYS A 85 -0.59 17.71 -13.10
N VAL A 86 -0.88 17.27 -11.88
CA VAL A 86 -0.55 15.91 -11.43
C VAL A 86 -1.23 14.85 -12.31
N ARG A 87 -2.50 15.05 -12.71
CA ARG A 87 -3.21 14.14 -13.62
C ARG A 87 -2.56 14.07 -15.00
N ASN A 88 -2.14 15.21 -15.54
CA ASN A 88 -1.43 15.27 -16.83
C ASN A 88 -0.06 14.60 -16.75
N ASP A 89 0.67 14.77 -15.64
CA ASP A 89 1.95 14.09 -15.42
C ASP A 89 1.73 12.55 -15.33
N LEU A 90 0.67 12.10 -14.65
CA LEU A 90 0.30 10.68 -14.58
C LEU A 90 -0.06 10.09 -15.94
N LEU A 91 -0.72 10.86 -16.80
CA LEU A 91 -1.04 10.43 -18.15
C LEU A 91 0.22 10.11 -18.94
N SER A 92 1.32 10.89 -18.76
CA SER A 92 2.62 10.62 -19.38
C SER A 92 3.24 9.28 -18.94
N GLN A 93 2.80 8.77 -17.79
CA GLN A 93 3.19 7.45 -17.25
C GLN A 93 2.15 6.37 -17.55
N GLU A 94 1.23 6.60 -18.49
CA GLU A 94 0.15 5.68 -18.87
C GLU A 94 -0.79 5.33 -17.68
N ILE A 95 -0.92 6.22 -16.72
CA ILE A 95 -1.89 6.15 -15.64
C ILE A 95 -3.02 7.12 -15.98
N ILE A 96 -4.11 6.57 -16.48
CA ILE A 96 -5.28 7.36 -16.88
C ILE A 96 -6.28 7.33 -15.74
N VAL A 97 -6.45 8.46 -15.08
CA VAL A 97 -7.38 8.60 -13.96
C VAL A 97 -8.83 8.77 -14.44
N GLU A 98 -9.79 8.49 -13.54
CA GLU A 98 -11.22 8.51 -13.85
C GLU A 98 -11.69 9.87 -14.41
N LYS A 99 -11.18 10.99 -13.89
CA LYS A 99 -11.48 12.34 -14.43
C LYS A 99 -11.04 12.54 -15.89
N LEU A 100 -10.09 11.76 -16.37
CA LEU A 100 -9.63 11.76 -17.78
C LEU A 100 -10.19 10.57 -18.56
N SER A 101 -11.33 10.03 -18.12
CA SER A 101 -12.01 8.86 -18.73
C SER A 101 -11.19 7.55 -18.67
N GLY A 102 -10.31 7.44 -17.71
CA GLY A 102 -9.57 6.22 -17.41
C GLY A 102 -10.26 5.33 -16.37
N ASN A 103 -9.52 4.35 -15.87
CA ASN A 103 -9.98 3.36 -14.91
C ASN A 103 -9.26 3.43 -13.55
N VAL A 104 -8.37 4.39 -13.37
CA VAL A 104 -7.63 4.57 -12.12
C VAL A 104 -8.36 5.60 -11.25
N LEU A 105 -8.72 5.18 -10.02
CA LEU A 105 -9.37 6.08 -9.06
C LEU A 105 -8.37 7.12 -8.58
N ASP A 106 -8.78 8.39 -8.56
CA ASP A 106 -8.01 9.48 -7.96
C ASP A 106 -8.83 10.26 -6.94
N VAL A 107 -8.21 10.62 -5.84
CA VAL A 107 -8.83 11.39 -4.74
C VAL A 107 -7.93 12.54 -4.34
N GLU A 108 -8.49 13.73 -4.33
CA GLU A 108 -7.83 14.94 -3.83
C GLU A 108 -7.98 15.02 -2.31
N ILE A 109 -6.87 15.02 -1.58
CA ILE A 109 -6.85 14.99 -0.12
C ILE A 109 -5.96 16.07 0.49
N SER A 110 -6.24 16.42 1.74
CA SER A 110 -5.26 17.04 2.63
C SER A 110 -5.10 16.19 3.88
N ALA A 111 -3.96 15.52 3.99
CA ALA A 111 -3.63 14.74 5.19
C ALA A 111 -3.49 15.64 6.42
N LEU A 112 -2.94 16.85 6.24
CA LEU A 112 -2.75 17.83 7.31
C LEU A 112 -4.10 18.32 7.87
N LYS A 113 -5.04 18.67 6.99
CA LYS A 113 -6.37 19.16 7.38
C LYS A 113 -7.42 18.05 7.51
N LYS A 114 -7.01 16.79 7.31
CA LYS A 114 -7.91 15.63 7.33
C LYS A 114 -9.09 15.75 6.37
N GLN A 115 -8.87 16.39 5.22
CA GLN A 115 -9.89 16.64 4.22
C GLN A 115 -9.96 15.48 3.22
N ASN A 116 -11.18 15.01 2.90
CA ASN A 116 -11.49 13.95 1.94
C ASN A 116 -10.79 12.59 2.23
N LEU A 117 -10.38 12.32 3.47
CA LEU A 117 -9.82 11.01 3.83
C LEU A 117 -10.90 9.92 3.80
N ASP A 118 -12.14 10.27 4.10
CA ASP A 118 -13.34 9.44 3.94
C ASP A 118 -13.53 8.99 2.49
N LYS A 119 -13.35 9.89 1.53
CA LYS A 119 -13.44 9.57 0.10
C LYS A 119 -12.32 8.63 -0.36
N LEU A 120 -11.10 8.81 0.17
CA LEU A 120 -10.00 7.90 -0.10
C LEU A 120 -10.32 6.49 0.43
N GLU A 121 -10.90 6.40 1.60
CA GLU A 121 -11.32 5.12 2.17
C GLU A 121 -12.44 4.47 1.35
N GLU A 122 -13.42 5.25 0.89
CA GLU A 122 -14.47 4.77 -0.02
C GLU A 122 -13.88 4.24 -1.33
N ALA A 123 -12.88 4.93 -1.91
CA ALA A 123 -12.19 4.46 -3.11
C ALA A 123 -11.45 3.14 -2.86
N ILE A 124 -10.81 2.95 -1.69
CA ILE A 124 -10.17 1.68 -1.32
C ILE A 124 -11.22 0.56 -1.24
N HIS A 125 -12.36 0.81 -0.59
CA HIS A 125 -13.42 -0.18 -0.48
C HIS A 125 -14.00 -0.55 -1.85
N LEU A 126 -14.25 0.45 -2.70
CA LEU A 126 -14.74 0.23 -4.05
C LEU A 126 -13.78 -0.65 -4.87
N GLN A 127 -12.48 -0.32 -4.82
CA GLN A 127 -11.46 -1.11 -5.51
C GLN A 127 -11.37 -2.55 -4.96
N ALA A 128 -11.46 -2.72 -3.65
CA ALA A 128 -11.46 -4.03 -3.02
C ALA A 128 -12.69 -4.88 -3.39
N ASP A 129 -13.85 -4.25 -3.52
CA ASP A 129 -15.08 -4.92 -3.94
C ASP A 129 -15.00 -5.33 -5.43
N ILE A 130 -14.42 -4.50 -6.30
CA ILE A 130 -14.15 -4.85 -7.72
C ILE A 130 -13.21 -6.04 -7.82
N LEU A 131 -12.16 -6.09 -7.01
CA LEU A 131 -11.20 -7.20 -6.97
C LEU A 131 -11.79 -8.48 -6.37
N ASN A 132 -12.98 -8.43 -5.73
CA ASN A 132 -13.66 -9.56 -5.10
C ASN A 132 -12.72 -10.36 -4.18
N LEU A 133 -11.97 -9.64 -3.33
CA LEU A 133 -10.96 -10.22 -2.45
C LEU A 133 -11.59 -11.21 -1.47
N LYS A 134 -11.10 -12.44 -1.49
CA LYS A 134 -11.59 -13.54 -0.63
C LYS A 134 -10.45 -14.28 0.03
N ALA A 135 -10.62 -14.64 1.30
CA ALA A 135 -9.67 -15.48 2.02
C ALA A 135 -10.42 -16.55 2.82
N ASN A 136 -9.85 -17.74 2.88
CA ASN A 136 -10.36 -18.82 3.72
C ASN A 136 -9.59 -18.85 5.05
N SER A 137 -10.25 -18.43 6.12
CA SER A 137 -9.67 -18.41 7.48
C SER A 137 -9.52 -19.81 8.12
N LYS A 138 -10.24 -20.81 7.61
CA LYS A 138 -10.25 -22.17 8.22
C LYS A 138 -9.08 -23.06 7.81
N ARG A 139 -8.25 -22.61 6.85
CA ARG A 139 -7.06 -23.37 6.41
C ARG A 139 -5.84 -23.01 7.26
N THR A 140 -4.74 -23.79 7.11
CA THR A 140 -3.42 -23.46 7.65
C THR A 140 -2.96 -22.09 7.17
N ALA A 141 -2.30 -21.34 8.04
CA ALA A 141 -1.81 -20.02 7.74
C ALA A 141 -0.78 -20.03 6.61
N ARG A 142 -0.91 -19.06 5.70
CA ARG A 142 0.11 -18.72 4.71
C ARG A 142 0.28 -17.20 4.69
N GLY A 143 1.50 -16.75 4.74
CA GLY A 143 1.79 -15.32 4.76
C GLY A 143 3.17 -15.02 4.18
N VAL A 144 3.53 -13.75 4.23
CA VAL A 144 4.83 -13.23 3.79
C VAL A 144 5.50 -12.54 4.96
N ILE A 145 6.79 -12.79 5.15
CA ILE A 145 7.59 -12.04 6.12
C ILE A 145 7.85 -10.64 5.55
N ILE A 146 7.35 -9.62 6.23
CA ILE A 146 7.54 -8.22 5.86
C ILE A 146 8.91 -7.74 6.35
N GLU A 147 9.22 -8.03 7.61
CA GLU A 147 10.44 -7.61 8.30
C GLU A 147 10.91 -8.71 9.25
N SER A 148 12.21 -8.85 9.40
CA SER A 148 12.82 -9.67 10.43
C SER A 148 13.95 -8.89 11.11
N LYS A 149 14.04 -9.00 12.42
CA LYS A 149 15.06 -8.34 13.23
C LYS A 149 15.47 -9.19 14.42
N LEU A 150 16.67 -8.95 14.91
CA LEU A 150 17.15 -9.55 16.15
C LEU A 150 16.82 -8.59 17.31
N GLU A 151 15.94 -9.00 18.21
CA GLU A 151 15.58 -8.22 19.40
C GLU A 151 16.33 -8.74 20.62
N LYS A 152 16.91 -7.79 21.38
CA LYS A 152 17.61 -8.12 22.62
C LYS A 152 16.63 -8.75 23.63
N GLY A 153 16.92 -9.96 24.08
CA GLY A 153 16.09 -10.72 25.02
C GLY A 153 14.97 -11.57 24.40
N ARG A 154 14.62 -11.36 23.12
CA ARG A 154 13.59 -12.15 22.39
C ARG A 154 14.18 -13.02 21.29
N GLY A 155 15.43 -12.74 20.86
CA GLY A 155 16.03 -13.43 19.72
C GLY A 155 15.51 -12.93 18.36
N SER A 156 15.44 -13.83 17.40
CA SER A 156 14.94 -13.50 16.05
C SER A 156 13.43 -13.34 16.06
N VAL A 157 12.98 -12.15 15.68
CA VAL A 157 11.55 -11.79 15.58
C VAL A 157 11.22 -11.44 14.15
N ALA A 158 10.09 -11.92 13.63
CA ALA A 158 9.61 -11.60 12.30
C ALA A 158 8.19 -11.04 12.34
N THR A 159 7.94 -10.00 11.55
CA THR A 159 6.59 -9.50 11.28
C THR A 159 6.05 -10.20 10.05
N VAL A 160 4.92 -10.89 10.21
CA VAL A 160 4.30 -11.70 9.16
C VAL A 160 2.97 -11.09 8.75
N LEU A 161 2.78 -10.86 7.45
CA LEU A 161 1.49 -10.58 6.85
C LEU A 161 0.79 -11.90 6.53
N VAL A 162 -0.24 -12.26 7.27
CA VAL A 162 -1.04 -13.47 7.02
C VAL A 162 -2.02 -13.18 5.89
N GLN A 163 -1.81 -13.80 4.74
CA GLN A 163 -2.66 -13.62 3.55
C GLN A 163 -3.81 -14.63 3.48
N LYS A 164 -3.63 -15.82 4.02
CA LYS A 164 -4.63 -16.91 4.00
C LYS A 164 -4.54 -17.72 5.29
N GLY A 165 -5.67 -18.26 5.73
CA GLY A 165 -5.73 -19.08 6.92
C GLY A 165 -5.65 -18.28 8.22
N THR A 166 -5.41 -18.97 9.33
CA THR A 166 -5.26 -18.39 10.66
C THR A 166 -3.98 -18.90 11.31
N LEU A 167 -3.13 -17.98 11.75
CA LEU A 167 -1.95 -18.27 12.56
C LEU A 167 -2.29 -18.04 14.03
N ARG A 168 -2.06 -19.05 14.88
CA ARG A 168 -2.31 -18.97 16.32
C ARG A 168 -1.01 -19.02 17.09
N VAL A 169 -1.05 -18.53 18.31
CA VAL A 169 0.07 -18.67 19.25
C VAL A 169 0.36 -20.17 19.44
N SER A 170 1.62 -20.53 19.41
CA SER A 170 2.14 -21.90 19.47
C SER A 170 2.01 -22.73 18.18
N ASP A 171 1.50 -22.20 17.09
CA ASP A 171 1.58 -22.86 15.79
C ASP A 171 3.04 -22.97 15.34
N ILE A 172 3.37 -24.09 14.71
CA ILE A 172 4.66 -24.25 14.06
C ILE A 172 4.58 -23.68 12.65
N PHE A 173 5.55 -22.84 12.30
CA PHE A 173 5.65 -22.27 10.96
C PHE A 173 7.00 -22.56 10.32
N VAL A 174 7.02 -22.57 8.99
CA VAL A 174 8.23 -22.76 8.17
C VAL A 174 8.39 -21.55 7.26
N SER A 175 9.58 -21.03 7.16
CA SER A 175 9.93 -19.92 6.28
C SER A 175 11.29 -20.19 5.61
N GLY A 176 11.27 -20.51 4.31
CA GLY A 176 12.47 -20.95 3.61
C GLY A 176 13.02 -22.25 4.21
N SER A 177 14.26 -22.23 4.65
CA SER A 177 14.94 -23.35 5.33
C SER A 177 14.74 -23.37 6.85
N GLU A 178 14.14 -22.33 7.42
CA GLU A 178 14.01 -22.14 8.85
C GLU A 178 12.60 -22.48 9.34
N TRP A 179 12.49 -22.88 10.58
CA TRP A 179 11.22 -23.11 11.24
C TRP A 179 11.18 -22.47 12.63
N GLY A 180 9.98 -22.22 13.12
CA GLY A 180 9.79 -21.62 14.43
C GLY A 180 8.42 -21.93 15.02
N LYS A 181 8.23 -21.53 16.29
CA LYS A 181 6.99 -21.73 17.03
C LYS A 181 6.57 -20.44 17.71
#